data_fe7eb3cdf7986295ca1c71071d8190d9
#
_entry.id   fe7eb3cdf7986295ca1c71071d8190d9
#
_cell.length_a   1.000
_cell.length_b   1.000
_cell.length_c   1.000
_cell.angle_alpha   90.00
_cell.angle_beta   90.00
_cell.angle_gamma   90.00
#
_symmetry.space_group_name_H-M   'P 1'
#
loop_
_entity.id
_entity.type
_entity.pdbx_description
1 polymer ?
#
loop_
_entity_poly.entity_id
_entity_poly.type
_entity_poly.pdbx_seq_one_letter_code
_entity_poly.pdbx_strand_id
1 'polypeptide(L)'
;LRESLKRHLPDYMVPAHLMLLERMPLTVNGKLDRQALPQPDASLSQQAYRAPGSELEQRIAAIWAEILGVERVGLDDNFFELGGHSLLATRVISRVRQEQQLDASLKALFERPVLEAFAQGLERTTDAVSTIPLADRQQPLALSFAQERQWFLWQLEPESAAYHIPSALRLRGRLDVDALQRSFDSLVARHETLRTRFRLEGGRSYQQVQPAVSVSIEREQFGEEGLIERIQAIVVQPFDLERGPLLRVNLLQLAEDDHVLVLVQHHIVSDGWSMQVMVEELVQLYAAYSQGLDVVLPALPIQYADYALWQRSWMEAGEKERQLAYWTGLLGGEQPVLELPFDRPRPARQSHRGAQLGFELPRELVEAVRALAQREGASSFMLLLASFQALLYRYSGQADIRVGVPIANRNRVETERLIGFFVNTQVLKADLDGRMGFDELLAQARQRALEAQAHQDLPFEQLVEALQPERNASHNPLFQVLFNHQSEIRSVTPEVQLEDLRLEGLAWDGQTAQFDLTLDIQEDENGIWASFDYATDLFDASTVERLAGHWRNLLRGIVANPRQRLGELPLLDAPERRQTLSEWNPAQRECAVQGTLQQRFEEQARQRPQAVALIL
;
A
#
# COMPACT_ATOMS: atom_id res chain seq x y z
N LEU A 1 -15.07 20.87 31.34
CA LEU A 1 -15.92 21.00 30.14
C LEU A 1 -15.85 19.71 29.33
N ARG A 2 -14.65 19.22 28.98
CA ARG A 2 -14.43 17.98 28.20
C ARG A 2 -15.02 16.76 28.88
N GLU A 3 -14.83 16.59 30.19
CA GLU A 3 -15.46 15.51 31.00
C GLU A 3 -16.98 15.60 31.04
N SER A 4 -17.53 16.81 31.07
CA SER A 4 -18.97 17.04 30.99
C SER A 4 -19.51 16.70 29.59
N LEU A 5 -18.78 17.00 28.54
CA LEU A 5 -19.13 16.64 27.15
C LEU A 5 -19.08 15.12 26.96
N LYS A 6 -18.07 14.43 27.46
CA LYS A 6 -17.96 12.94 27.43
C LYS A 6 -19.11 12.21 28.09
N ARG A 7 -19.81 12.84 29.06
CA ARG A 7 -20.99 12.24 29.70
C ARG A 7 -22.27 12.35 28.87
N HIS A 8 -22.33 13.28 27.93
CA HIS A 8 -23.55 13.60 27.19
C HIS A 8 -23.41 13.43 25.65
N LEU A 9 -22.19 13.32 25.18
CA LEU A 9 -21.88 13.15 23.76
C LEU A 9 -21.05 11.86 23.59
N PRO A 10 -21.26 11.12 22.49
CA PRO A 10 -20.32 10.08 22.06
C PRO A 10 -18.91 10.67 21.93
N ASP A 11 -17.87 9.88 22.20
CA ASP A 11 -16.49 10.34 22.22
C ASP A 11 -16.07 11.05 20.92
N TYR A 12 -16.59 10.64 19.78
CA TYR A 12 -16.35 11.27 18.47
C TYR A 12 -16.99 12.65 18.29
N MET A 13 -17.96 13.03 19.13
CA MET A 13 -18.57 14.37 19.16
C MET A 13 -17.91 15.31 20.15
N VAL A 14 -16.98 14.80 20.96
CA VAL A 14 -16.23 15.64 21.90
C VAL A 14 -15.13 16.34 21.13
N PRO A 15 -15.15 17.70 21.06
CA PRO A 15 -14.12 18.43 20.30
C PRO A 15 -12.70 18.09 20.77
N ALA A 16 -11.81 17.79 19.83
CA ALA A 16 -10.41 17.55 20.11
C ALA A 16 -9.76 18.78 20.77
N HIS A 17 -10.14 19.97 20.34
CA HIS A 17 -9.63 21.23 20.87
C HIS A 17 -10.75 22.08 21.44
N LEU A 18 -10.61 22.54 22.68
CA LEU A 18 -11.49 23.48 23.35
C LEU A 18 -10.67 24.69 23.76
N MET A 19 -10.89 25.81 23.08
CA MET A 19 -10.21 27.06 23.37
C MET A 19 -11.15 28.04 24.06
N LEU A 20 -10.68 28.62 25.15
CA LEU A 20 -11.37 29.70 25.85
C LEU A 20 -10.96 31.03 25.22
N LEU A 21 -11.92 31.73 24.67
CA LEU A 21 -11.71 33.08 24.12
C LEU A 21 -12.33 34.09 25.08
N GLU A 22 -11.62 35.18 25.35
CA GLU A 22 -12.16 36.29 26.13
C GLU A 22 -13.34 36.98 25.40
N ARG A 23 -13.32 36.96 24.08
CA ARG A 23 -14.37 37.50 23.22
C ARG A 23 -14.43 36.78 21.88
N MET A 24 -15.64 36.43 21.43
CA MET A 24 -15.84 35.84 20.10
C MET A 24 -15.58 36.90 19.01
N PRO A 25 -14.75 36.64 18.00
CA PRO A 25 -14.54 37.55 16.89
C PRO A 25 -15.81 37.60 16.02
N LEU A 26 -16.26 38.82 15.72
CA LEU A 26 -17.44 39.04 14.89
C LEU A 26 -17.06 39.85 13.66
N THR A 27 -17.65 39.52 12.52
CA THR A 27 -17.58 40.32 11.31
C THR A 27 -18.29 41.66 11.49
N VAL A 28 -18.07 42.66 10.60
CA VAL A 28 -18.73 43.95 10.59
C VAL A 28 -20.28 43.85 10.62
N ASN A 29 -20.83 42.72 10.19
CA ASN A 29 -22.27 42.44 10.18
C ASN A 29 -22.76 41.64 11.41
N GLY A 30 -21.94 41.51 12.45
CA GLY A 30 -22.30 40.84 13.71
C GLY A 30 -22.35 39.30 13.62
N LYS A 31 -21.88 38.66 12.55
CA LYS A 31 -21.76 37.23 12.42
C LYS A 31 -20.38 36.76 12.90
N LEU A 32 -20.29 35.50 13.35
CA LEU A 32 -19.03 34.90 13.76
C LEU A 32 -18.00 34.93 12.63
N ASP A 33 -16.87 35.58 12.88
CA ASP A 33 -15.72 35.60 11.96
C ASP A 33 -14.86 34.33 12.18
N ARG A 34 -15.07 33.34 11.34
CA ARG A 34 -14.35 32.06 11.42
C ARG A 34 -12.88 32.18 11.03
N GLN A 35 -12.50 33.15 10.22
CA GLN A 35 -11.12 33.37 9.80
C GLN A 35 -10.28 34.09 10.86
N ALA A 36 -10.92 34.86 11.73
CA ALA A 36 -10.30 35.53 12.87
C ALA A 36 -10.24 34.66 14.13
N LEU A 37 -10.73 33.41 14.09
CA LEU A 37 -10.53 32.46 15.18
C LEU A 37 -9.06 32.04 15.23
N PRO A 38 -8.42 32.04 16.42
CA PRO A 38 -7.07 31.54 16.54
C PRO A 38 -7.00 30.05 16.14
N GLN A 39 -5.93 29.68 15.45
CA GLN A 39 -5.68 28.27 15.16
C GLN A 39 -5.45 27.52 16.46
N PRO A 40 -5.97 26.26 16.60
CA PRO A 40 -5.68 25.46 17.75
C PRO A 40 -4.18 25.23 17.86
N ASP A 41 -3.59 25.61 18.97
CA ASP A 41 -2.20 25.27 19.27
C ASP A 41 -2.19 23.78 19.62
N ALA A 42 -1.48 22.99 18.80
CA ALA A 42 -1.36 21.55 18.99
C ALA A 42 -0.80 21.18 20.39
N SER A 43 -0.08 22.09 21.02
CA SER A 43 0.42 21.96 22.38
C SER A 43 -0.68 21.94 23.46
N LEU A 44 -1.90 22.43 23.17
CA LEU A 44 -3.01 22.50 24.13
C LEU A 44 -3.92 21.26 24.13
N SER A 45 -3.75 20.32 23.23
CA SER A 45 -4.53 19.07 23.18
C SER A 45 -3.95 17.95 24.06
N GLN A 46 -2.77 18.15 24.62
CA GLN A 46 -2.16 17.18 25.52
C GLN A 46 -2.96 17.14 26.85
N GLN A 47 -3.40 15.93 27.24
CA GLN A 47 -3.61 15.61 28.64
C GLN A 47 -2.43 16.18 29.42
N ALA A 48 -2.64 16.62 30.68
CA ALA A 48 -1.60 17.28 31.45
C ALA A 48 -0.25 16.55 31.25
N TYR A 49 0.67 17.16 30.50
CA TYR A 49 1.94 16.54 30.11
C TYR A 49 2.65 15.93 31.32
N ARG A 50 2.74 14.62 31.35
CA ARG A 50 3.49 13.87 32.36
C ARG A 50 4.84 13.48 31.77
N ALA A 51 5.89 14.14 32.26
CA ALA A 51 7.24 13.92 31.75
C ALA A 51 7.71 12.48 31.99
N PRO A 52 8.43 11.87 31.04
CA PRO A 52 9.11 10.60 31.23
C PRO A 52 10.08 10.66 32.43
N GLY A 53 9.93 9.73 33.37
CA GLY A 53 10.67 9.74 34.64
C GLY A 53 11.97 8.92 34.59
N SER A 54 11.93 7.73 34.00
CA SER A 54 13.09 6.86 33.89
C SER A 54 13.92 7.17 32.65
N GLU A 55 15.20 6.78 32.67
CA GLU A 55 16.10 6.93 31.51
C GLU A 55 15.56 6.21 30.27
N LEU A 56 14.95 5.03 30.45
CA LEU A 56 14.34 4.27 29.38
C LEU A 56 13.13 5.01 28.78
N GLU A 57 12.22 5.49 29.61
CA GLU A 57 11.06 6.27 29.15
C GLU A 57 11.47 7.53 28.38
N GLN A 58 12.50 8.24 28.87
CA GLN A 58 13.05 9.43 28.19
C GLN A 58 13.61 9.09 26.81
N ARG A 59 14.33 7.99 26.67
CA ARG A 59 14.89 7.54 25.39
C ARG A 59 13.80 7.11 24.41
N ILE A 60 12.79 6.35 24.87
CA ILE A 60 11.67 5.93 24.03
C ILE A 60 10.84 7.15 23.61
N ALA A 61 10.58 8.09 24.52
CA ALA A 61 9.88 9.34 24.21
C ALA A 61 10.63 10.16 23.14
N ALA A 62 11.96 10.22 23.22
CA ALA A 62 12.78 10.90 22.22
C ALA A 62 12.70 10.22 20.84
N ILE A 63 12.76 8.87 20.80
CA ILE A 63 12.59 8.09 19.57
C ILE A 63 11.20 8.34 18.96
N TRP A 64 10.14 8.34 19.78
CA TRP A 64 8.78 8.63 19.30
C TRP A 64 8.66 10.04 18.77
N ALA A 65 9.19 11.04 19.51
CA ALA A 65 9.13 12.44 19.11
C ALA A 65 9.81 12.68 17.76
N GLU A 66 11.01 12.11 17.56
CA GLU A 66 11.75 12.21 16.31
C GLU A 66 11.01 11.55 15.14
N ILE A 67 10.50 10.33 15.35
CA ILE A 67 9.83 9.55 14.28
C ILE A 67 8.46 10.14 13.93
N LEU A 68 7.70 10.63 14.94
CA LEU A 68 6.40 11.25 14.75
C LEU A 68 6.48 12.73 14.32
N GLY A 69 7.68 13.34 14.36
CA GLY A 69 7.85 14.75 14.03
C GLY A 69 7.17 15.71 15.02
N VAL A 70 6.97 15.28 16.28
CA VAL A 70 6.35 16.10 17.33
C VAL A 70 7.42 16.68 18.28
N GLU A 71 7.14 17.83 18.90
CA GLU A 71 8.11 18.51 19.77
C GLU A 71 8.48 17.67 21.01
N ARG A 72 7.51 16.95 21.57
CA ARG A 72 7.72 16.12 22.78
C ARG A 72 6.63 15.06 22.91
N VAL A 73 6.94 13.98 23.65
CA VAL A 73 6.01 12.89 23.98
C VAL A 73 6.00 12.70 25.50
N GLY A 74 4.80 12.62 26.09
CA GLY A 74 4.58 12.37 27.51
C GLY A 74 4.25 10.90 27.79
N LEU A 75 4.26 10.52 29.10
CA LEU A 75 4.00 9.14 29.53
C LEU A 75 2.58 8.65 29.19
N ASP A 76 1.60 9.56 29.16
CA ASP A 76 0.20 9.25 28.89
C ASP A 76 -0.18 9.35 27.40
N ASP A 77 0.78 9.73 26.54
CA ASP A 77 0.52 9.92 25.13
C ASP A 77 0.41 8.55 24.42
N ASN A 78 -0.58 8.46 23.53
CA ASN A 78 -0.83 7.29 22.69
C ASN A 78 -0.16 7.48 21.34
N PHE A 79 0.67 6.52 20.92
CA PHE A 79 1.42 6.54 19.68
C PHE A 79 0.55 6.81 18.45
N PHE A 80 -0.60 6.13 18.37
CA PHE A 80 -1.51 6.26 17.22
C PHE A 80 -2.30 7.57 17.23
N GLU A 81 -2.61 8.11 18.42
CA GLU A 81 -3.27 9.42 18.57
C GLU A 81 -2.34 10.59 18.21
N LEU A 82 -1.02 10.39 18.34
CA LEU A 82 0.00 11.35 17.91
C LEU A 82 0.30 11.30 16.41
N GLY A 83 -0.45 10.51 15.63
CA GLY A 83 -0.25 10.35 14.18
C GLY A 83 0.58 9.13 13.80
N GLY A 84 0.91 8.26 14.75
CA GLY A 84 1.63 7.02 14.48
C GLY A 84 0.78 6.04 13.66
N HIS A 85 1.41 5.39 12.69
CA HIS A 85 0.84 4.32 11.88
C HIS A 85 1.81 3.13 11.80
N SER A 86 1.40 2.04 11.16
CA SER A 86 2.17 0.78 11.16
C SER A 86 3.62 0.94 10.68
N LEU A 87 3.87 1.78 9.68
CA LEU A 87 5.22 2.00 9.17
C LEU A 87 6.11 2.75 10.19
N LEU A 88 5.60 3.85 10.78
CA LEU A 88 6.31 4.56 11.83
C LEU A 88 6.49 3.69 13.08
N ALA A 89 5.50 2.85 13.41
CA ALA A 89 5.61 1.86 14.47
C ALA A 89 6.77 0.87 14.23
N THR A 90 6.93 0.38 13.01
CA THR A 90 8.06 -0.49 12.64
C THR A 90 9.41 0.23 12.83
N ARG A 91 9.51 1.50 12.46
CA ARG A 91 10.71 2.32 12.68
C ARG A 91 11.01 2.51 14.17
N VAL A 92 9.99 2.80 14.99
CA VAL A 92 10.13 2.87 16.45
C VAL A 92 10.68 1.56 17.01
N ILE A 93 10.09 0.43 16.64
CA ILE A 93 10.52 -0.89 17.10
C ILE A 93 11.95 -1.19 16.68
N SER A 94 12.32 -0.89 15.44
CA SER A 94 13.70 -1.06 14.95
C SER A 94 14.71 -0.23 15.76
N ARG A 95 14.40 1.06 15.99
CA ARG A 95 15.25 1.95 16.80
C ARG A 95 15.35 1.49 18.25
N VAL A 96 14.24 1.13 18.89
CA VAL A 96 14.22 0.63 20.28
C VAL A 96 15.07 -0.63 20.41
N ARG A 97 14.96 -1.58 19.48
CA ARG A 97 15.79 -2.80 19.47
C ARG A 97 17.27 -2.48 19.32
N GLN A 98 17.63 -1.61 18.37
CA GLN A 98 19.00 -1.31 18.04
C GLN A 98 19.69 -0.44 19.11
N GLU A 99 19.04 0.63 19.56
CA GLU A 99 19.64 1.60 20.48
C GLU A 99 19.55 1.18 21.94
N GLN A 100 18.50 0.47 22.32
CA GLN A 100 18.23 0.10 23.72
C GLN A 100 18.51 -1.38 24.01
N GLN A 101 18.76 -2.22 22.98
CA GLN A 101 18.95 -3.67 23.12
C GLN A 101 17.78 -4.32 23.88
N LEU A 102 16.54 -3.90 23.57
CA LEU A 102 15.32 -4.37 24.18
C LEU A 102 14.51 -5.20 23.17
N ASP A 103 13.84 -6.24 23.65
CA ASP A 103 12.88 -6.98 22.84
C ASP A 103 11.59 -6.19 22.71
N ALA A 104 11.49 -5.43 21.62
CA ALA A 104 10.31 -4.67 21.24
C ALA A 104 9.64 -5.35 20.05
N SER A 105 8.32 -5.51 20.10
CA SER A 105 7.55 -6.03 18.97
C SER A 105 6.44 -5.07 18.58
N LEU A 106 6.06 -5.10 17.31
CA LEU A 106 4.94 -4.29 16.84
C LEU A 106 3.65 -4.64 17.56
N LYS A 107 3.43 -5.94 17.81
CA LYS A 107 2.30 -6.44 18.61
C LYS A 107 2.26 -5.76 19.98
N ALA A 108 3.41 -5.66 20.66
CA ALA A 108 3.49 -5.01 21.97
C ALA A 108 3.09 -3.52 21.90
N LEU A 109 3.47 -2.81 20.84
CA LEU A 109 3.08 -1.41 20.63
C LEU A 109 1.58 -1.26 20.33
N PHE A 110 0.99 -2.17 19.55
CA PHE A 110 -0.46 -2.17 19.30
C PHE A 110 -1.30 -2.54 20.53
N GLU A 111 -0.82 -3.47 21.36
CA GLU A 111 -1.49 -3.86 22.60
C GLU A 111 -1.31 -2.82 23.72
N ARG A 112 -0.22 -2.05 23.69
CA ARG A 112 0.15 -1.04 24.70
C ARG A 112 0.58 0.25 24.01
N PRO A 113 -0.34 0.97 23.37
CA PRO A 113 0.01 2.13 22.53
C PRO A 113 0.37 3.38 23.34
N VAL A 114 0.22 3.37 24.65
CA VAL A 114 0.59 4.46 25.56
C VAL A 114 2.06 4.30 25.98
N LEU A 115 2.84 5.38 25.92
CA LEU A 115 4.29 5.36 26.13
C LEU A 115 4.68 4.61 27.43
N GLU A 116 4.07 4.93 28.57
CA GLU A 116 4.36 4.30 29.85
C GLU A 116 4.13 2.77 29.81
N ALA A 117 2.97 2.36 29.32
CA ALA A 117 2.60 0.94 29.22
C ALA A 117 3.51 0.18 28.25
N PHE A 118 3.90 0.82 27.15
CA PHE A 118 4.85 0.26 26.20
C PHE A 118 6.24 0.08 26.81
N ALA A 119 6.78 1.14 27.43
CA ALA A 119 8.10 1.12 28.06
C ALA A 119 8.20 0.07 29.19
N GLN A 120 7.15 -0.07 30.01
CA GLN A 120 7.10 -1.07 31.10
C GLN A 120 7.03 -2.51 30.57
N GLY A 121 6.55 -2.71 29.37
CA GLY A 121 6.41 -4.04 28.75
C GLY A 121 7.65 -4.52 28.01
N LEU A 122 8.71 -3.72 27.91
CA LEU A 122 9.95 -4.07 27.21
C LEU A 122 10.88 -4.85 28.14
N GLU A 123 11.40 -5.96 27.62
CA GLU A 123 12.38 -6.81 28.30
C GLU A 123 13.73 -6.67 27.59
N ARG A 124 14.84 -6.94 28.30
CA ARG A 124 16.16 -6.97 27.67
C ARG A 124 16.23 -8.19 26.76
N THR A 125 16.63 -7.94 25.50
CA THR A 125 16.92 -9.04 24.60
C THR A 125 18.20 -9.74 25.02
N THR A 126 18.17 -11.08 25.02
CA THR A 126 19.37 -11.91 25.24
C THR A 126 20.19 -12.05 23.96
N ASP A 127 19.58 -11.81 22.82
CA ASP A 127 20.20 -11.89 21.51
C ASP A 127 20.70 -10.51 21.08
N ALA A 128 22.02 -10.35 21.00
CA ALA A 128 22.61 -9.14 20.43
C ALA A 128 22.07 -8.94 19.01
N VAL A 129 21.45 -7.79 18.76
CA VAL A 129 21.04 -7.40 17.39
C VAL A 129 22.30 -7.36 16.54
N SER A 130 22.54 -8.43 15.76
CA SER A 130 23.74 -8.50 14.92
C SER A 130 23.66 -7.40 13.85
N THR A 131 24.66 -6.55 13.80
CA THR A 131 24.81 -5.58 12.70
C THR A 131 25.00 -6.31 11.38
N ILE A 132 24.52 -5.72 10.29
CA ILE A 132 24.74 -6.28 8.94
C ILE A 132 26.23 -6.08 8.60
N PRO A 133 27.01 -7.17 8.39
CA PRO A 133 28.44 -7.04 8.10
C PRO A 133 28.67 -6.55 6.67
N LEU A 134 29.73 -5.79 6.46
CA LEU A 134 30.19 -5.40 5.12
C LEU A 134 30.77 -6.62 4.39
N ALA A 135 30.31 -6.84 3.16
CA ALA A 135 30.77 -7.92 2.30
C ALA A 135 32.06 -7.53 1.55
N ASP A 136 32.89 -8.53 1.30
CA ASP A 136 34.07 -8.37 0.45
C ASP A 136 33.66 -8.26 -1.03
N ARG A 137 33.88 -7.12 -1.65
CA ARG A 137 33.55 -6.84 -3.06
C ARG A 137 34.42 -7.61 -4.05
N GLN A 138 35.48 -8.28 -3.60
CA GLN A 138 36.33 -9.13 -4.44
C GLN A 138 35.76 -10.55 -4.57
N GLN A 139 34.81 -10.93 -3.73
CA GLN A 139 34.11 -12.21 -3.78
C GLN A 139 32.82 -12.12 -4.59
N PRO A 140 32.35 -13.23 -5.18
CA PRO A 140 31.03 -13.28 -5.81
C PRO A 140 29.93 -12.93 -4.79
N LEU A 141 29.15 -11.91 -5.08
CA LEU A 141 28.08 -11.42 -4.21
C LEU A 141 26.78 -12.13 -4.56
N ALA A 142 26.25 -12.99 -3.69
CA ALA A 142 24.98 -13.67 -3.92
C ALA A 142 23.82 -12.67 -4.05
N LEU A 143 22.82 -13.02 -4.86
CA LEU A 143 21.58 -12.27 -4.96
C LEU A 143 20.77 -12.41 -3.66
N SER A 144 19.96 -11.39 -3.32
CA SER A 144 18.88 -11.61 -2.35
C SER A 144 17.85 -12.59 -2.93
N PHE A 145 16.98 -13.14 -2.09
CA PHE A 145 15.90 -14.02 -2.59
C PHE A 145 14.98 -13.29 -3.58
N ALA A 146 14.64 -12.04 -3.28
CA ALA A 146 13.83 -11.21 -4.18
C ALA A 146 14.52 -10.96 -5.53
N GLN A 147 15.83 -10.70 -5.53
CA GLN A 147 16.61 -10.55 -6.77
C GLN A 147 16.68 -11.87 -7.57
N GLU A 148 16.82 -13.02 -6.91
CA GLU A 148 16.80 -14.33 -7.60
C GLU A 148 15.50 -14.56 -8.37
N ARG A 149 14.37 -14.21 -7.76
CA ARG A 149 13.07 -14.28 -8.43
C ARG A 149 13.03 -13.38 -9.66
N GLN A 150 13.44 -12.11 -9.53
CA GLN A 150 13.44 -11.16 -10.66
C GLN A 150 14.40 -11.61 -11.77
N TRP A 151 15.54 -12.13 -11.40
CA TRP A 151 16.50 -12.70 -12.35
C TRP A 151 15.91 -13.87 -13.13
N PHE A 152 15.24 -14.81 -12.42
CA PHE A 152 14.57 -15.95 -13.03
C PHE A 152 13.44 -15.52 -13.98
N LEU A 153 12.60 -14.57 -13.56
CA LEU A 153 11.52 -14.05 -14.40
C LEU A 153 12.02 -13.35 -15.64
N TRP A 154 13.09 -12.56 -15.50
CA TRP A 154 13.73 -11.93 -16.65
C TRP A 154 14.31 -12.96 -17.65
N GLN A 155 14.89 -14.05 -17.16
CA GLN A 155 15.37 -15.12 -18.05
C GLN A 155 14.24 -15.78 -18.85
N LEU A 156 13.03 -15.86 -18.28
CA LEU A 156 11.85 -16.40 -18.98
C LEU A 156 11.29 -15.42 -20.01
N GLU A 157 11.30 -14.12 -19.71
CA GLU A 157 10.71 -13.07 -20.53
C GLU A 157 11.59 -11.81 -20.56
N PRO A 158 12.73 -11.83 -21.26
CA PRO A 158 13.69 -10.72 -21.22
C PRO A 158 13.17 -9.42 -21.88
N GLU A 159 12.15 -9.51 -22.71
CA GLU A 159 11.50 -8.36 -23.35
C GLU A 159 10.34 -7.77 -22.52
N SER A 160 10.03 -8.34 -21.35
CA SER A 160 8.90 -7.90 -20.53
C SER A 160 9.19 -6.60 -19.80
N ALA A 161 8.28 -5.63 -19.89
CA ALA A 161 8.29 -4.40 -19.11
C ALA A 161 7.51 -4.49 -17.78
N ALA A 162 6.98 -5.67 -17.42
CA ALA A 162 6.11 -5.84 -16.24
C ALA A 162 6.78 -5.49 -14.90
N TYR A 163 8.11 -5.49 -14.88
CA TYR A 163 8.91 -5.16 -13.69
C TYR A 163 9.71 -3.87 -13.85
N HIS A 164 9.26 -2.96 -14.72
CA HIS A 164 9.79 -1.61 -14.77
C HIS A 164 9.09 -0.72 -13.75
N ILE A 165 9.87 0.12 -13.08
CA ILE A 165 9.38 1.15 -12.16
C ILE A 165 9.59 2.50 -12.83
N PRO A 166 8.56 3.07 -13.43
CA PRO A 166 8.65 4.38 -14.03
C PRO A 166 8.29 5.49 -13.05
N SER A 167 8.88 6.67 -13.28
CA SER A 167 8.48 7.94 -12.66
C SER A 167 8.63 9.05 -13.68
N ALA A 168 7.68 9.97 -13.76
CA ALA A 168 7.77 11.16 -14.61
C ALA A 168 7.53 12.41 -13.77
N LEU A 169 8.45 13.37 -13.91
CA LEU A 169 8.45 14.65 -13.21
C LEU A 169 8.42 15.78 -14.24
N ARG A 170 7.43 16.68 -14.16
CA ARG A 170 7.44 17.90 -14.95
C ARG A 170 8.24 18.96 -14.20
N LEU A 171 9.18 19.56 -14.89
CA LEU A 171 10.14 20.53 -14.38
C LEU A 171 9.83 21.86 -15.05
N ARG A 172 9.24 22.81 -14.32
CA ARG A 172 8.90 24.14 -14.83
C ARG A 172 9.80 25.19 -14.23
N GLY A 173 10.40 25.99 -15.08
CA GLY A 173 11.34 27.04 -14.73
C GLY A 173 12.74 26.77 -15.32
N ARG A 174 13.72 27.50 -14.80
CA ARG A 174 15.09 27.43 -15.29
C ARG A 174 15.79 26.16 -14.79
N LEU A 175 15.96 25.20 -15.68
CA LEU A 175 16.68 23.96 -15.39
C LEU A 175 18.19 24.11 -15.65
N ASP A 176 18.99 23.85 -14.61
CA ASP A 176 20.44 23.66 -14.73
C ASP A 176 20.75 22.19 -15.04
N VAL A 177 21.01 21.90 -16.32
CA VAL A 177 21.21 20.52 -16.77
C VAL A 177 22.54 19.96 -16.30
N ASP A 178 23.58 20.78 -16.08
CA ASP A 178 24.87 20.34 -15.56
C ASP A 178 24.75 19.98 -14.07
N ALA A 179 23.98 20.75 -13.29
CA ALA A 179 23.63 20.39 -11.93
C ALA A 179 22.83 19.10 -11.85
N LEU A 180 21.86 18.89 -12.77
CA LEU A 180 21.09 17.65 -12.86
C LEU A 180 22.00 16.44 -13.18
N GLN A 181 22.92 16.58 -14.13
CA GLN A 181 23.89 15.55 -14.47
C GLN A 181 24.75 15.17 -13.27
N ARG A 182 25.34 16.17 -12.58
CA ARG A 182 26.15 15.96 -11.38
C ARG A 182 25.36 15.25 -10.27
N SER A 183 24.08 15.55 -10.15
CA SER A 183 23.21 14.93 -9.16
C SER A 183 23.00 13.44 -9.42
N PHE A 184 22.73 13.03 -10.65
CA PHE A 184 22.65 11.62 -11.02
C PHE A 184 23.99 10.89 -10.88
N ASP A 185 25.10 11.52 -11.27
CA ASP A 185 26.43 10.92 -11.10
C ASP A 185 26.76 10.67 -9.62
N SER A 186 26.36 11.61 -8.74
CA SER A 186 26.52 11.46 -7.29
C SER A 186 25.64 10.35 -6.71
N LEU A 187 24.39 10.23 -7.17
CA LEU A 187 23.48 9.13 -6.77
C LEU A 187 24.03 7.76 -7.16
N VAL A 188 24.50 7.60 -8.39
CA VAL A 188 25.06 6.33 -8.89
C VAL A 188 26.39 6.00 -8.21
N ALA A 189 27.21 7.00 -7.90
CA ALA A 189 28.42 6.80 -7.13
C ALA A 189 28.12 6.32 -5.70
N ARG A 190 27.08 6.89 -5.06
CA ARG A 190 26.67 6.62 -3.70
C ARG A 190 26.00 5.25 -3.53
N HIS A 191 25.09 4.87 -4.42
CA HIS A 191 24.30 3.64 -4.37
C HIS A 191 24.85 2.59 -5.33
N GLU A 192 25.53 1.57 -4.78
CA GLU A 192 26.10 0.48 -5.58
C GLU A 192 25.07 -0.23 -6.46
N THR A 193 23.84 -0.35 -5.97
CA THR A 193 22.74 -1.03 -6.66
C THR A 193 22.44 -0.42 -8.03
N LEU A 194 22.53 0.92 -8.18
CA LEU A 194 22.28 1.62 -9.46
C LEU A 194 23.33 1.34 -10.53
N ARG A 195 24.47 0.76 -10.14
CA ARG A 195 25.57 0.36 -11.04
C ARG A 195 25.90 -1.13 -10.92
N THR A 196 24.93 -1.92 -10.47
CA THR A 196 25.05 -3.38 -10.34
C THR A 196 24.52 -4.06 -11.62
N ARG A 197 25.20 -5.13 -12.02
CA ARG A 197 24.81 -6.06 -13.09
C ARG A 197 24.66 -7.44 -12.51
N PHE A 198 23.92 -8.28 -13.22
CA PHE A 198 23.66 -9.65 -12.78
C PHE A 198 24.33 -10.62 -13.75
N ARG A 199 24.89 -11.71 -13.24
CA ARG A 199 25.64 -12.69 -14.01
C ARG A 199 25.26 -14.10 -13.59
N LEU A 200 25.31 -15.01 -14.54
CA LEU A 200 25.22 -16.46 -14.31
C LEU A 200 26.58 -17.09 -14.63
N GLU A 201 27.22 -17.70 -13.63
CA GLU A 201 28.52 -18.38 -13.79
C GLU A 201 28.51 -19.68 -13.00
N GLY A 202 28.90 -20.80 -13.64
CA GLY A 202 28.90 -22.11 -12.97
C GLY A 202 27.53 -22.56 -12.46
N GLY A 203 26.43 -22.09 -13.06
CA GLY A 203 25.06 -22.41 -12.61
C GLY A 203 24.59 -21.62 -11.39
N ARG A 204 25.33 -20.63 -10.93
CA ARG A 204 24.95 -19.71 -9.84
C ARG A 204 24.86 -18.29 -10.34
N SER A 205 23.81 -17.60 -9.93
CA SER A 205 23.62 -16.18 -10.20
C SER A 205 24.29 -15.32 -9.11
N TYR A 206 24.92 -14.24 -9.50
CA TYR A 206 25.55 -13.26 -8.60
C TYR A 206 25.42 -11.84 -9.12
N GLN A 207 25.51 -10.89 -8.23
CA GLN A 207 25.54 -9.48 -8.52
C GLN A 207 26.99 -8.98 -8.64
N GLN A 208 27.22 -8.11 -9.61
CA GLN A 208 28.53 -7.53 -9.88
C GLN A 208 28.43 -6.00 -9.84
N VAL A 209 28.99 -5.39 -8.83
CA VAL A 209 29.05 -3.94 -8.69
C VAL A 209 30.10 -3.39 -9.68
N GLN A 210 29.67 -2.48 -10.55
CA GLN A 210 30.54 -1.83 -11.53
C GLN A 210 31.19 -0.57 -10.92
N PRO A 211 32.34 -0.11 -11.45
CA PRO A 211 32.85 1.21 -11.12
C PRO A 211 31.80 2.30 -11.40
N ALA A 212 31.83 3.38 -10.62
CA ALA A 212 30.96 4.51 -10.88
C ALA A 212 31.35 5.17 -12.21
N VAL A 213 30.35 5.35 -13.08
CA VAL A 213 30.46 6.03 -14.36
C VAL A 213 29.37 7.09 -14.46
N SER A 214 29.56 8.10 -15.30
CA SER A 214 28.55 9.12 -15.54
C SER A 214 27.29 8.50 -16.13
N VAL A 215 26.13 8.96 -15.64
CA VAL A 215 24.80 8.53 -16.13
C VAL A 215 24.53 9.20 -17.46
N SER A 216 24.10 8.43 -18.46
CA SER A 216 23.62 9.02 -19.72
C SER A 216 22.22 9.60 -19.53
N ILE A 217 22.09 10.93 -19.58
CA ILE A 217 20.80 11.60 -19.69
C ILE A 217 20.48 11.77 -21.17
N GLU A 218 19.52 10.99 -21.66
CA GLU A 218 19.04 11.12 -23.03
C GLU A 218 18.15 12.37 -23.14
N ARG A 219 18.55 13.32 -24.03
CA ARG A 219 17.84 14.59 -24.21
C ARG A 219 17.13 14.60 -25.54
N GLU A 220 15.86 14.98 -25.53
CA GLU A 220 15.03 15.04 -26.73
C GLU A 220 14.17 16.31 -26.68
N GLN A 221 14.09 17.03 -27.81
CA GLN A 221 13.08 18.08 -27.98
C GLN A 221 11.76 17.43 -28.38
N PHE A 222 10.71 17.71 -27.63
CA PHE A 222 9.41 17.08 -27.83
C PHE A 222 8.30 18.12 -27.65
N GLY A 223 7.11 17.86 -28.20
CA GLY A 223 5.94 18.72 -28.00
C GLY A 223 4.99 18.14 -26.95
N GLU A 224 4.00 18.93 -26.53
CA GLU A 224 2.95 18.47 -25.63
C GLU A 224 2.12 17.36 -26.29
N GLU A 225 1.90 17.44 -27.60
CA GLU A 225 1.15 16.44 -28.37
C GLU A 225 1.96 15.12 -28.45
N GLY A 226 1.36 14.02 -28.02
CA GLY A 226 2.00 12.71 -27.99
C GLY A 226 2.98 12.49 -26.82
N LEU A 227 2.99 13.38 -25.83
CA LEU A 227 3.90 13.26 -24.67
C LEU A 227 3.68 11.96 -23.89
N ILE A 228 2.44 11.60 -23.63
CA ILE A 228 2.10 10.37 -22.88
C ILE A 228 2.53 9.13 -23.65
N GLU A 229 2.28 9.08 -24.95
CA GLU A 229 2.71 7.98 -25.83
C GLU A 229 4.25 7.86 -25.86
N ARG A 230 4.95 9.02 -25.86
CA ARG A 230 6.42 9.02 -25.80
C ARG A 230 6.94 8.48 -24.45
N ILE A 231 6.36 8.92 -23.35
CA ILE A 231 6.68 8.38 -22.01
C ILE A 231 6.47 6.87 -21.99
N GLN A 232 5.33 6.39 -22.46
CA GLN A 232 5.03 4.95 -22.54
C GLN A 232 6.07 4.21 -23.39
N ALA A 233 6.45 4.75 -24.53
CA ALA A 233 7.48 4.16 -25.39
C ALA A 233 8.85 4.07 -24.68
N ILE A 234 9.19 5.02 -23.82
CA ILE A 234 10.41 4.98 -22.99
C ILE A 234 10.28 3.91 -21.89
N VAL A 235 9.13 3.84 -21.23
CA VAL A 235 8.88 2.93 -20.12
C VAL A 235 8.93 1.47 -20.54
N VAL A 236 8.40 1.12 -21.71
CA VAL A 236 8.31 -0.27 -22.18
C VAL A 236 9.61 -0.80 -22.80
N GLN A 237 10.63 0.02 -23.02
CA GLN A 237 11.92 -0.46 -23.54
C GLN A 237 12.54 -1.47 -22.57
N PRO A 238 12.92 -2.69 -23.02
CA PRO A 238 13.43 -3.72 -22.14
C PRO A 238 14.78 -3.35 -21.52
N PHE A 239 15.08 -3.96 -20.37
CA PHE A 239 16.37 -3.88 -19.72
C PHE A 239 17.16 -5.19 -19.94
N ASP A 240 18.44 -5.07 -20.22
CA ASP A 240 19.39 -6.18 -20.20
C ASP A 240 20.06 -6.23 -18.82
N LEU A 241 19.65 -7.18 -17.98
CA LEU A 241 20.17 -7.28 -16.61
C LEU A 241 21.65 -7.70 -16.55
N GLU A 242 22.18 -8.31 -17.63
CA GLU A 242 23.58 -8.71 -17.71
C GLU A 242 24.50 -7.55 -18.11
N ARG A 243 24.00 -6.62 -18.92
CA ARG A 243 24.80 -5.51 -19.43
C ARG A 243 24.54 -4.21 -18.68
N GLY A 244 23.29 -3.96 -18.26
CA GLY A 244 22.87 -2.67 -17.70
C GLY A 244 23.06 -1.51 -18.70
N PRO A 245 22.96 -0.26 -18.27
CA PRO A 245 22.53 0.18 -16.92
C PRO A 245 21.06 -0.17 -16.63
N LEU A 246 20.72 -0.30 -15.35
CA LEU A 246 19.37 -0.64 -14.90
C LEU A 246 18.58 0.60 -14.38
N LEU A 247 19.13 1.77 -14.64
CA LEU A 247 18.51 3.09 -14.50
C LEU A 247 18.59 3.77 -15.87
N ARG A 248 17.45 4.21 -16.38
CA ARG A 248 17.32 5.02 -17.60
C ARG A 248 16.81 6.40 -17.24
N VAL A 249 17.45 7.43 -17.77
CA VAL A 249 17.12 8.83 -17.52
C VAL A 249 16.90 9.54 -18.85
N ASN A 250 15.67 10.02 -19.08
CA ASN A 250 15.32 10.77 -20.28
C ASN A 250 14.80 12.16 -19.89
N LEU A 251 15.28 13.19 -20.56
CA LEU A 251 14.85 14.57 -20.39
C LEU A 251 14.18 15.04 -21.67
N LEU A 252 12.87 15.15 -21.65
CA LEU A 252 12.05 15.67 -22.75
C LEU A 252 11.90 17.19 -22.57
N GLN A 253 12.43 17.97 -23.49
CA GLN A 253 12.32 19.42 -23.48
C GLN A 253 11.07 19.85 -24.27
N LEU A 254 10.05 20.37 -23.60
CA LEU A 254 8.81 20.86 -24.21
C LEU A 254 8.93 22.33 -24.62
N ALA A 255 9.59 23.13 -23.78
CA ALA A 255 9.92 24.54 -24.01
C ALA A 255 11.26 24.89 -23.36
N GLU A 256 11.70 26.15 -23.45
CA GLU A 256 12.95 26.61 -22.82
C GLU A 256 12.92 26.43 -21.28
N ASP A 257 11.74 26.59 -20.69
CA ASP A 257 11.47 26.55 -19.24
C ASP A 257 10.49 25.44 -18.84
N ASP A 258 10.26 24.45 -19.70
CA ASP A 258 9.33 23.34 -19.43
C ASP A 258 9.93 22.02 -19.94
N HIS A 259 10.18 21.11 -19.02
CA HIS A 259 10.80 19.82 -19.29
C HIS A 259 10.03 18.70 -18.60
N VAL A 260 10.15 17.48 -19.11
CA VAL A 260 9.69 16.26 -18.41
C VAL A 260 10.87 15.32 -18.23
N LEU A 261 11.17 15.03 -16.97
CA LEU A 261 12.18 14.05 -16.57
C LEU A 261 11.50 12.69 -16.41
N VAL A 262 11.86 11.73 -17.26
CA VAL A 262 11.36 10.35 -17.18
C VAL A 262 12.46 9.46 -16.64
N LEU A 263 12.18 8.82 -15.51
CA LEU A 263 13.07 7.86 -14.84
C LEU A 263 12.45 6.47 -14.98
N VAL A 264 13.23 5.50 -15.40
CA VAL A 264 12.80 4.10 -15.43
C VAL A 264 13.88 3.24 -14.79
N GLN A 265 13.49 2.41 -13.84
CA GLN A 265 14.36 1.44 -13.19
C GLN A 265 13.79 0.03 -13.35
N HIS A 266 14.67 -0.98 -13.34
CA HIS A 266 14.21 -2.35 -13.20
C HIS A 266 14.02 -2.70 -11.74
N HIS A 267 12.94 -3.42 -11.40
CA HIS A 267 12.57 -3.77 -10.03
C HIS A 267 13.66 -4.53 -9.27
N ILE A 268 14.56 -5.25 -9.97
CA ILE A 268 15.70 -5.99 -9.36
C ILE A 268 16.68 -5.07 -8.60
N VAL A 269 16.69 -3.77 -8.90
CA VAL A 269 17.58 -2.77 -8.26
C VAL A 269 16.82 -1.69 -7.49
N SER A 270 15.50 -1.71 -7.49
CA SER A 270 14.68 -0.65 -6.85
C SER A 270 13.31 -1.15 -6.44
N ASP A 271 12.67 -0.39 -5.56
CA ASP A 271 11.27 -0.52 -5.16
C ASP A 271 10.65 0.87 -4.94
N GLY A 272 9.38 0.93 -4.58
CA GLY A 272 8.67 2.20 -4.36
C GLY A 272 9.34 3.10 -3.29
N TRP A 273 9.80 2.51 -2.19
CA TRP A 273 10.55 3.24 -1.16
C TRP A 273 11.90 3.76 -1.68
N SER A 274 12.60 2.93 -2.44
CA SER A 274 13.87 3.32 -3.07
C SER A 274 13.71 4.49 -4.04
N MET A 275 12.59 4.54 -4.79
CA MET A 275 12.26 5.67 -5.66
C MET A 275 12.08 6.95 -4.85
N GLN A 276 11.41 6.88 -3.71
CA GLN A 276 11.27 8.04 -2.82
C GLN A 276 12.63 8.52 -2.31
N VAL A 277 13.48 7.61 -1.81
CA VAL A 277 14.85 7.94 -1.38
C VAL A 277 15.63 8.60 -2.52
N MET A 278 15.53 8.05 -3.74
CA MET A 278 16.22 8.59 -4.91
C MET A 278 15.76 10.00 -5.26
N VAL A 279 14.45 10.27 -5.26
CA VAL A 279 13.90 11.60 -5.54
C VAL A 279 14.29 12.60 -4.46
N GLU A 280 14.20 12.24 -3.19
CA GLU A 280 14.63 13.09 -2.08
C GLU A 280 16.11 13.47 -2.18
N GLU A 281 16.99 12.51 -2.44
CA GLU A 281 18.42 12.76 -2.58
C GLU A 281 18.74 13.55 -3.86
N LEU A 282 18.03 13.26 -4.98
CA LEU A 282 18.14 14.01 -6.23
C LEU A 282 17.82 15.51 -6.02
N VAL A 283 16.71 15.80 -5.33
CA VAL A 283 16.29 17.17 -5.03
C VAL A 283 17.32 17.88 -4.16
N GLN A 284 17.85 17.22 -3.12
CA GLN A 284 18.87 17.81 -2.25
C GLN A 284 20.18 18.10 -2.99
N LEU A 285 20.64 17.15 -3.81
CA LEU A 285 21.84 17.30 -4.62
C LEU A 285 21.70 18.40 -5.67
N TYR A 286 20.57 18.41 -6.38
CA TYR A 286 20.29 19.42 -7.40
C TYR A 286 20.21 20.82 -6.81
N ALA A 287 19.50 20.99 -5.69
CA ALA A 287 19.39 22.28 -5.00
C ALA A 287 20.75 22.86 -4.60
N ALA A 288 21.70 22.02 -4.18
CA ALA A 288 23.05 22.47 -3.84
C ALA A 288 23.88 22.77 -5.12
N TYR A 289 23.89 21.84 -6.08
CA TYR A 289 24.72 21.97 -7.27
C TYR A 289 24.29 23.13 -8.18
N SER A 290 23.00 23.43 -8.29
CA SER A 290 22.48 24.60 -9.03
C SER A 290 22.92 25.93 -8.44
N GLN A 291 23.25 25.96 -7.15
CA GLN A 291 23.84 27.11 -6.45
C GLN A 291 25.38 27.10 -6.44
N GLY A 292 26.00 26.12 -7.12
CA GLY A 292 27.46 25.97 -7.13
C GLY A 292 28.04 25.48 -5.81
N LEU A 293 27.22 24.92 -4.92
CA LEU A 293 27.64 24.39 -3.64
C LEU A 293 27.98 22.90 -3.73
N ASP A 294 29.02 22.47 -3.03
CA ASP A 294 29.28 21.04 -2.83
C ASP A 294 28.50 20.56 -1.61
N VAL A 295 27.77 19.46 -1.77
CA VAL A 295 27.02 18.80 -0.70
C VAL A 295 27.50 17.37 -0.51
N VAL A 296 27.61 16.94 0.74
CA VAL A 296 27.92 15.57 1.10
C VAL A 296 26.74 15.01 1.88
N LEU A 297 26.02 14.05 1.28
CA LEU A 297 24.98 13.32 1.99
C LEU A 297 25.57 12.43 3.08
N PRO A 298 24.86 12.14 4.19
CA PRO A 298 25.34 11.24 5.23
C PRO A 298 25.78 9.89 4.67
N ALA A 299 26.91 9.36 5.11
CA ALA A 299 27.43 8.09 4.62
C ALA A 299 26.42 6.95 4.87
N LEU A 300 26.30 6.03 3.89
CA LEU A 300 25.51 4.82 4.06
C LEU A 300 26.31 3.81 4.88
N PRO A 301 25.75 3.24 5.96
CA PRO A 301 26.48 2.29 6.80
C PRO A 301 26.77 0.98 6.08
N ILE A 302 25.90 0.60 5.14
CA ILE A 302 25.98 -0.62 4.32
C ILE A 302 25.48 -0.33 2.90
N GLN A 303 25.61 -1.31 2.01
CA GLN A 303 25.03 -1.30 0.66
C GLN A 303 24.08 -2.49 0.51
N TYR A 304 23.26 -2.51 -0.55
CA TYR A 304 22.29 -3.58 -0.76
C TYR A 304 22.91 -4.97 -0.85
N ALA A 305 24.12 -5.10 -1.42
CA ALA A 305 24.83 -6.37 -1.50
C ALA A 305 25.18 -6.93 -0.09
N ASP A 306 25.47 -6.07 0.88
CA ASP A 306 25.70 -6.46 2.27
C ASP A 306 24.43 -7.04 2.89
N TYR A 307 23.29 -6.37 2.66
CA TYR A 307 21.97 -6.85 3.08
C TYR A 307 21.63 -8.21 2.44
N ALA A 308 21.86 -8.38 1.15
CA ALA A 308 21.54 -9.62 0.44
C ALA A 308 22.28 -10.84 1.02
N LEU A 309 23.56 -10.70 1.32
CA LEU A 309 24.37 -11.75 1.95
C LEU A 309 23.95 -12.02 3.39
N TRP A 310 23.70 -10.93 4.16
CA TRP A 310 23.21 -11.07 5.52
C TRP A 310 21.86 -11.76 5.58
N GLN A 311 20.91 -11.39 4.71
CA GLN A 311 19.58 -12.00 4.63
C GLN A 311 19.67 -13.53 4.47
N ARG A 312 20.53 -14.01 3.58
CA ARG A 312 20.74 -15.45 3.37
C ARG A 312 21.27 -16.14 4.60
N SER A 313 22.37 -15.62 5.15
CA SER A 313 22.99 -16.20 6.34
C SER A 313 22.05 -16.23 7.53
N TRP A 314 21.23 -15.19 7.70
CA TRP A 314 20.27 -15.10 8.78
C TRP A 314 19.11 -16.10 8.60
N MET A 315 18.59 -16.25 7.39
CA MET A 315 17.57 -17.25 7.08
C MET A 315 18.10 -18.69 7.33
N GLU A 316 19.33 -18.98 6.92
CA GLU A 316 19.96 -20.29 7.11
C GLU A 316 20.30 -20.59 8.60
N ALA A 317 20.35 -19.58 9.44
CA ALA A 317 20.63 -19.72 10.88
C ALA A 317 19.40 -20.18 11.71
N GLY A 318 18.29 -20.58 11.06
CA GLY A 318 17.09 -21.14 11.70
C GLY A 318 15.85 -20.24 11.62
N GLU A 319 16.00 -19.02 11.16
CA GLU A 319 14.86 -18.10 11.02
C GLU A 319 13.87 -18.56 9.94
N LYS A 320 14.37 -19.15 8.86
CA LYS A 320 13.54 -19.73 7.81
C LYS A 320 12.54 -20.76 8.35
N GLU A 321 12.99 -21.70 9.16
CA GLU A 321 12.16 -22.76 9.72
C GLU A 321 11.09 -22.20 10.66
N ARG A 322 11.46 -21.22 11.48
CA ARG A 322 10.53 -20.54 12.40
C ARG A 322 9.40 -19.87 11.63
N GLN A 323 9.72 -19.13 10.60
CA GLN A 323 8.74 -18.40 9.79
C GLN A 323 7.91 -19.32 8.92
N LEU A 324 8.52 -20.33 8.30
CA LEU A 324 7.82 -21.34 7.51
C LEU A 324 6.77 -22.10 8.33
N ALA A 325 7.06 -22.44 9.58
CA ALA A 325 6.10 -23.14 10.44
C ALA A 325 4.78 -22.37 10.58
N TYR A 326 4.84 -21.04 10.73
CA TYR A 326 3.64 -20.21 10.76
C TYR A 326 2.89 -20.19 9.42
N TRP A 327 3.61 -19.86 8.34
CA TRP A 327 2.99 -19.67 7.04
C TRP A 327 2.43 -20.98 6.45
N THR A 328 3.13 -22.11 6.62
CA THR A 328 2.62 -23.41 6.17
C THR A 328 1.44 -23.88 7.02
N GLY A 329 1.40 -23.54 8.30
CA GLY A 329 0.25 -23.78 9.16
C GLY A 329 -0.99 -22.99 8.73
N LEU A 330 -0.81 -21.75 8.27
CA LEU A 330 -1.89 -20.85 7.85
C LEU A 330 -2.39 -21.14 6.42
N LEU A 331 -1.47 -21.37 5.48
CA LEU A 331 -1.75 -21.45 4.04
C LEU A 331 -1.64 -22.86 3.48
N GLY A 332 -1.26 -23.84 4.30
CA GLY A 332 -1.15 -25.24 3.88
C GLY A 332 -2.48 -25.86 3.43
N GLY A 333 -2.40 -27.02 2.78
CA GLY A 333 -3.57 -27.71 2.21
C GLY A 333 -3.88 -27.26 0.79
N GLU A 334 -5.17 -27.19 0.46
CA GLU A 334 -5.63 -26.76 -0.87
C GLU A 334 -5.25 -25.30 -1.14
N GLN A 335 -4.90 -25.04 -2.40
CA GLN A 335 -4.55 -23.69 -2.88
C GLN A 335 -5.67 -23.18 -3.78
N PRO A 336 -6.71 -22.52 -3.23
CA PRO A 336 -7.85 -22.07 -4.02
C PRO A 336 -7.43 -20.95 -4.97
N VAL A 337 -7.94 -21.00 -6.18
CA VAL A 337 -7.88 -19.88 -7.13
C VAL A 337 -9.12 -19.03 -6.94
N LEU A 338 -8.95 -17.73 -6.79
CA LEU A 338 -10.07 -16.81 -6.65
C LEU A 338 -10.83 -16.69 -7.98
N GLU A 339 -12.12 -17.05 -7.96
CA GLU A 339 -13.01 -17.01 -9.10
C GLU A 339 -13.90 -15.76 -9.04
N LEU A 340 -13.45 -14.67 -9.65
CA LEU A 340 -14.25 -13.47 -9.83
C LEU A 340 -15.13 -13.59 -11.09
N PRO A 341 -16.24 -12.86 -11.19
CA PRO A 341 -17.07 -12.85 -12.39
C PRO A 341 -16.38 -12.07 -13.53
N PHE A 342 -15.47 -12.74 -14.21
CA PHE A 342 -14.72 -12.19 -15.32
C PHE A 342 -15.61 -11.93 -16.53
N ASP A 343 -15.37 -10.85 -17.27
CA ASP A 343 -16.06 -10.53 -18.53
C ASP A 343 -15.56 -11.41 -19.69
N ARG A 344 -14.32 -11.94 -19.55
CA ARG A 344 -13.68 -12.82 -20.53
C ARG A 344 -13.07 -14.05 -19.86
N PRO A 345 -13.01 -15.18 -20.56
CA PRO A 345 -12.35 -16.37 -20.03
C PRO A 345 -10.87 -16.10 -19.79
N ARG A 346 -10.34 -16.61 -18.67
CA ARG A 346 -8.93 -16.48 -18.30
C ARG A 346 -8.04 -17.08 -19.39
N PRO A 347 -7.05 -16.33 -19.91
CA PRO A 347 -6.10 -16.85 -20.91
C PRO A 347 -5.16 -17.89 -20.27
N ALA A 348 -4.62 -18.80 -21.07
CA ALA A 348 -3.66 -19.80 -20.63
C ALA A 348 -2.34 -19.21 -20.11
N ARG A 349 -2.03 -17.96 -20.49
CA ARG A 349 -0.87 -17.20 -20.05
C ARG A 349 -1.27 -15.75 -19.85
N GLN A 350 -0.79 -15.13 -18.77
CA GLN A 350 -1.02 -13.70 -18.52
C GLN A 350 -0.33 -12.86 -19.59
N SER A 351 -1.02 -11.84 -20.09
CA SER A 351 -0.46 -10.87 -21.04
C SER A 351 0.21 -9.68 -20.36
N HIS A 352 -0.06 -9.51 -19.05
CA HIS A 352 0.29 -8.33 -18.26
C HIS A 352 -0.27 -7.00 -18.78
N ARG A 353 -1.21 -7.03 -19.74
CA ARG A 353 -1.93 -5.83 -20.18
C ARG A 353 -2.92 -5.40 -19.10
N GLY A 354 -2.85 -4.15 -18.71
CA GLY A 354 -3.67 -3.59 -17.66
C GLY A 354 -4.29 -2.25 -18.01
N ALA A 355 -5.18 -1.82 -17.15
CA ALA A 355 -5.69 -0.46 -17.09
C ALA A 355 -5.95 -0.10 -15.63
N GLN A 356 -6.08 1.19 -15.36
CA GLN A 356 -6.31 1.72 -14.02
C GLN A 356 -7.61 2.53 -13.98
N LEU A 357 -8.36 2.37 -12.89
CA LEU A 357 -9.52 3.19 -12.56
C LEU A 357 -9.30 3.88 -11.22
N GLY A 358 -9.00 5.18 -11.24
CA GLY A 358 -8.81 5.99 -10.04
C GLY A 358 -10.10 6.63 -9.56
N PHE A 359 -10.28 6.77 -8.23
CA PHE A 359 -11.38 7.47 -7.60
C PHE A 359 -11.03 7.91 -6.19
N GLU A 360 -11.73 8.95 -5.72
CA GLU A 360 -11.58 9.48 -4.37
C GLU A 360 -12.73 8.98 -3.48
N LEU A 361 -12.44 8.68 -2.21
CA LEU A 361 -13.47 8.41 -1.22
C LEU A 361 -14.02 9.72 -0.66
N PRO A 362 -15.36 9.87 -0.52
CA PRO A 362 -15.94 11.05 0.11
C PRO A 362 -15.37 11.29 1.51
N ARG A 363 -15.06 12.53 1.83
CA ARG A 363 -14.42 12.94 3.10
C ARG A 363 -15.16 12.40 4.33
N GLU A 364 -16.49 12.50 4.33
CA GLU A 364 -17.30 12.01 5.46
C GLU A 364 -17.16 10.48 5.64
N LEU A 365 -16.98 9.73 4.54
CA LEU A 365 -16.74 8.30 4.59
C LEU A 365 -15.34 7.98 5.14
N VAL A 366 -14.32 8.75 4.74
CA VAL A 366 -12.96 8.61 5.26
C VAL A 366 -12.91 8.85 6.77
N GLU A 367 -13.53 9.94 7.23
CA GLU A 367 -13.62 10.26 8.66
C GLU A 367 -14.35 9.16 9.44
N ALA A 368 -15.44 8.60 8.90
CA ALA A 368 -16.16 7.50 9.51
C ALA A 368 -15.36 6.18 9.54
N VAL A 369 -14.61 5.86 8.48
CA VAL A 369 -13.69 4.71 8.42
C VAL A 369 -12.60 4.82 9.48
N ARG A 370 -11.95 5.98 9.59
CA ARG A 370 -10.91 6.23 10.61
C ARG A 370 -11.47 6.11 12.04
N ALA A 371 -12.62 6.71 12.28
CA ALA A 371 -13.29 6.63 13.59
C ALA A 371 -13.69 5.20 13.95
N LEU A 372 -14.16 4.41 12.98
CA LEU A 372 -14.49 3.00 13.22
C LEU A 372 -13.22 2.19 13.50
N ALA A 373 -12.18 2.35 12.71
CA ALA A 373 -10.92 1.64 12.92
C ALA A 373 -10.34 1.92 14.31
N GLN A 374 -10.29 3.19 14.73
CA GLN A 374 -9.83 3.60 16.06
C GLN A 374 -10.67 2.98 17.17
N ARG A 375 -12.01 3.01 17.06
CA ARG A 375 -12.92 2.43 18.06
C ARG A 375 -12.73 0.93 18.25
N GLU A 376 -12.46 0.20 17.16
CA GLU A 376 -12.23 -1.25 17.17
C GLU A 376 -10.75 -1.61 17.43
N GLY A 377 -9.89 -0.64 17.73
CA GLY A 377 -8.47 -0.87 17.98
C GLY A 377 -7.72 -1.43 16.76
N ALA A 378 -8.19 -1.08 15.57
CA ALA A 378 -7.61 -1.46 14.28
C ALA A 378 -7.01 -0.25 13.56
N SER A 379 -6.16 -0.47 12.57
CA SER A 379 -5.69 0.59 11.66
C SER A 379 -6.62 0.73 10.46
N SER A 380 -6.56 1.88 9.75
CA SER A 380 -7.24 2.05 8.46
C SER A 380 -6.88 0.93 7.48
N PHE A 381 -5.61 0.53 7.43
CA PHE A 381 -5.15 -0.62 6.64
C PHE A 381 -5.95 -1.89 6.93
N MET A 382 -6.11 -2.27 8.21
CA MET A 382 -6.82 -3.49 8.61
C MET A 382 -8.30 -3.43 8.23
N LEU A 383 -8.95 -2.29 8.41
CA LEU A 383 -10.36 -2.09 8.07
C LEU A 383 -10.58 -2.13 6.55
N LEU A 384 -9.74 -1.42 5.79
CA LEU A 384 -9.84 -1.37 4.33
C LEU A 384 -9.52 -2.72 3.70
N LEU A 385 -8.52 -3.46 4.22
CA LEU A 385 -8.23 -4.84 3.81
C LEU A 385 -9.44 -5.76 4.09
N ALA A 386 -10.01 -5.72 5.30
CA ALA A 386 -11.19 -6.52 5.65
C ALA A 386 -12.39 -6.19 4.76
N SER A 387 -12.58 -4.91 4.41
CA SER A 387 -13.65 -4.49 3.49
C SER A 387 -13.43 -5.02 2.07
N PHE A 388 -12.17 -5.05 1.60
CA PHE A 388 -11.83 -5.63 0.30
C PHE A 388 -12.03 -7.14 0.29
N GLN A 389 -11.60 -7.85 1.34
CA GLN A 389 -11.86 -9.29 1.49
C GLN A 389 -13.37 -9.59 1.52
N ALA A 390 -14.18 -8.77 2.21
CA ALA A 390 -15.63 -8.89 2.20
C ALA A 390 -16.23 -8.68 0.80
N LEU A 391 -15.73 -7.71 0.04
CA LEU A 391 -16.13 -7.49 -1.36
C LEU A 391 -15.83 -8.72 -2.24
N LEU A 392 -14.60 -9.24 -2.15
CA LEU A 392 -14.17 -10.42 -2.89
C LEU A 392 -15.01 -11.65 -2.55
N TYR A 393 -15.32 -11.86 -1.26
CA TYR A 393 -16.24 -12.90 -0.80
C TYR A 393 -17.64 -12.77 -1.43
N ARG A 394 -18.18 -11.54 -1.43
CA ARG A 394 -19.52 -11.27 -1.97
C ARG A 394 -19.60 -11.48 -3.48
N TYR A 395 -18.49 -11.32 -4.20
CA TYR A 395 -18.40 -11.55 -5.64
C TYR A 395 -18.13 -13.00 -6.01
N SER A 396 -17.24 -13.68 -5.29
CA SER A 396 -16.82 -15.04 -5.60
C SER A 396 -17.67 -16.14 -4.90
N GLY A 397 -18.25 -15.82 -3.74
CA GLY A 397 -18.88 -16.81 -2.87
C GLY A 397 -17.92 -17.77 -2.18
N GLN A 398 -16.60 -17.58 -2.33
CA GLN A 398 -15.56 -18.44 -1.76
C GLN A 398 -15.25 -18.01 -0.33
N ALA A 399 -15.19 -18.99 0.60
CA ALA A 399 -14.94 -18.73 2.02
C ALA A 399 -13.46 -18.44 2.35
N ASP A 400 -12.51 -19.02 1.61
CA ASP A 400 -11.06 -18.79 1.73
C ASP A 400 -10.67 -17.67 0.77
N ILE A 401 -10.49 -16.46 1.28
CA ILE A 401 -10.05 -15.30 0.51
C ILE A 401 -8.62 -14.94 0.86
N ARG A 402 -7.74 -15.04 -0.13
CA ARG A 402 -6.31 -14.73 -0.01
C ARG A 402 -5.95 -13.51 -0.81
N VAL A 403 -5.33 -12.54 -0.13
CA VAL A 403 -4.93 -11.27 -0.73
C VAL A 403 -3.44 -11.09 -0.54
N GLY A 404 -2.71 -10.81 -1.63
CA GLY A 404 -1.32 -10.42 -1.56
C GLY A 404 -1.20 -9.00 -1.01
N VAL A 405 -0.27 -8.78 -0.09
CA VAL A 405 0.00 -7.46 0.48
C VAL A 405 1.50 -7.20 0.42
N PRO A 406 1.95 -6.20 -0.35
CA PRO A 406 3.35 -5.82 -0.38
C PRO A 406 3.73 -5.14 0.93
N ILE A 407 4.94 -5.42 1.40
CA ILE A 407 5.54 -4.79 2.57
C ILE A 407 6.91 -4.24 2.21
N ALA A 408 7.26 -3.09 2.78
CA ALA A 408 8.54 -2.42 2.48
C ALA A 408 9.77 -3.23 2.94
N ASN A 409 9.61 -4.12 3.93
CA ASN A 409 10.64 -5.02 4.46
C ASN A 409 11.95 -4.31 4.89
N ARG A 410 11.81 -3.06 5.37
CA ARG A 410 12.94 -2.25 5.87
C ARG A 410 12.91 -2.19 7.40
N ASN A 411 13.07 -3.35 8.03
CA ASN A 411 12.96 -3.55 9.47
C ASN A 411 14.22 -3.15 10.25
N ARG A 412 15.22 -2.62 9.54
CA ARG A 412 16.51 -2.19 10.09
C ARG A 412 16.83 -0.77 9.67
N VAL A 413 17.30 0.03 10.61
CA VAL A 413 17.66 1.44 10.38
C VAL A 413 18.69 1.58 9.25
N GLU A 414 19.65 0.64 9.17
CA GLU A 414 20.68 0.63 8.13
C GLU A 414 20.11 0.52 6.71
N THR A 415 18.88 -0.01 6.55
CA THR A 415 18.23 -0.20 5.24
C THR A 415 17.34 0.97 4.82
N GLU A 416 17.01 1.89 5.72
CA GLU A 416 16.04 2.97 5.46
C GLU A 416 16.45 3.88 4.29
N ARG A 417 17.74 4.20 4.18
CA ARG A 417 18.28 5.12 3.14
C ARG A 417 18.92 4.41 1.96
N LEU A 418 18.81 3.07 1.87
CA LEU A 418 19.37 2.33 0.75
C LEU A 418 18.41 2.32 -0.45
N ILE A 419 18.99 2.33 -1.64
CA ILE A 419 18.28 1.97 -2.87
C ILE A 419 18.50 0.48 -3.13
N GLY A 420 17.41 -0.27 -3.38
CA GLY A 420 17.45 -1.71 -3.62
C GLY A 420 16.05 -2.34 -3.67
N PHE A 421 15.96 -3.60 -3.97
CA PHE A 421 14.71 -4.35 -4.01
C PHE A 421 14.45 -5.06 -2.68
N PHE A 422 13.84 -4.37 -1.73
CA PHE A 422 13.53 -4.89 -0.40
C PHE A 422 12.12 -5.44 -0.28
N VAL A 423 11.19 -4.99 -1.14
CA VAL A 423 9.77 -5.37 -1.07
C VAL A 423 9.61 -6.89 -1.00
N ASN A 424 8.85 -7.32 0.00
CA ASN A 424 8.36 -8.69 0.12
C ASN A 424 6.84 -8.69 0.02
N THR A 425 6.23 -9.85 -0.25
CA THR A 425 4.78 -10.00 -0.33
C THR A 425 4.31 -10.98 0.73
N GLN A 426 3.32 -10.56 1.51
CA GLN A 426 2.60 -11.42 2.46
C GLN A 426 1.27 -11.87 1.86
N VAL A 427 0.78 -13.04 2.26
CA VAL A 427 -0.54 -13.55 1.86
C VAL A 427 -1.47 -13.47 3.07
N LEU A 428 -2.34 -12.46 3.08
CA LEU A 428 -3.30 -12.29 4.16
C LEU A 428 -4.61 -13.02 3.84
N LYS A 429 -4.80 -14.13 4.55
CA LYS A 429 -5.96 -15.00 4.41
C LYS A 429 -7.08 -14.55 5.33
N ALA A 430 -8.32 -14.54 4.81
CA ALA A 430 -9.54 -14.45 5.61
C ALA A 430 -10.40 -15.70 5.40
N ASP A 431 -10.90 -16.23 6.51
CA ASP A 431 -11.89 -17.31 6.53
C ASP A 431 -13.27 -16.69 6.77
N LEU A 432 -14.14 -16.72 5.75
CA LEU A 432 -15.38 -15.94 5.69
C LEU A 432 -16.63 -16.82 5.70
N ASP A 433 -17.65 -16.37 6.42
CA ASP A 433 -19.01 -16.90 6.40
C ASP A 433 -19.99 -15.72 6.25
N GLY A 434 -21.01 -15.86 5.41
CA GLY A 434 -22.04 -14.84 5.19
C GLY A 434 -22.85 -14.45 6.44
N ARG A 435 -22.81 -15.25 7.50
CA ARG A 435 -23.45 -14.98 8.81
C ARG A 435 -22.56 -14.18 9.77
N MET A 436 -21.25 -14.17 9.51
CA MET A 436 -20.25 -13.41 10.28
C MET A 436 -20.55 -11.92 10.20
N GLY A 437 -20.43 -11.20 11.33
CA GLY A 437 -20.45 -9.75 11.37
C GLY A 437 -19.16 -9.14 10.80
N PHE A 438 -19.22 -7.92 10.29
CA PHE A 438 -17.99 -7.27 9.81
C PHE A 438 -17.01 -6.99 10.96
N ASP A 439 -17.48 -6.72 12.17
CA ASP A 439 -16.66 -6.57 13.38
C ASP A 439 -15.83 -7.83 13.66
N GLU A 440 -16.40 -9.03 13.47
CA GLU A 440 -15.67 -10.31 13.61
C GLU A 440 -14.60 -10.47 12.53
N LEU A 441 -14.91 -10.09 11.27
CA LEU A 441 -13.92 -10.08 10.19
C LEU A 441 -12.79 -9.08 10.46
N LEU A 442 -13.11 -7.89 10.94
CA LEU A 442 -12.11 -6.88 11.29
C LEU A 442 -11.17 -7.37 12.41
N ALA A 443 -11.73 -8.04 13.43
CA ALA A 443 -10.93 -8.66 14.50
C ALA A 443 -10.00 -9.75 13.93
N GLN A 444 -10.49 -10.58 12.99
CA GLN A 444 -9.68 -11.59 12.30
C GLN A 444 -8.57 -10.93 11.46
N ALA A 445 -8.89 -9.90 10.67
CA ALA A 445 -7.92 -9.17 9.85
C ALA A 445 -6.84 -8.52 10.71
N ARG A 446 -7.22 -7.92 11.85
CA ARG A 446 -6.27 -7.38 12.83
C ARG A 446 -5.32 -8.45 13.36
N GLN A 447 -5.84 -9.58 13.80
CA GLN A 447 -5.02 -10.67 14.30
C GLN A 447 -4.06 -11.19 13.22
N ARG A 448 -4.57 -11.46 12.01
CA ARG A 448 -3.77 -11.96 10.88
C ARG A 448 -2.67 -10.98 10.46
N ALA A 449 -2.97 -9.68 10.42
CA ALA A 449 -2.00 -8.66 10.09
C ALA A 449 -0.85 -8.60 11.12
N LEU A 450 -1.16 -8.67 12.42
CA LEU A 450 -0.16 -8.67 13.49
C LEU A 450 0.69 -9.95 13.49
N GLU A 451 0.08 -11.11 13.27
CA GLU A 451 0.78 -12.39 13.15
C GLU A 451 1.69 -12.42 11.91
N ALA A 452 1.18 -11.97 10.75
CA ALA A 452 1.94 -11.88 9.52
C ALA A 452 3.15 -10.96 9.67
N GLN A 453 2.99 -9.84 10.39
CA GLN A 453 4.09 -8.93 10.64
C GLN A 453 5.17 -9.52 11.56
N ALA A 454 4.81 -10.37 12.52
CA ALA A 454 5.79 -11.12 13.31
C ALA A 454 6.56 -12.18 12.49
N HIS A 455 6.08 -12.50 11.29
CA HIS A 455 6.65 -13.48 10.37
C HIS A 455 6.91 -12.89 8.97
N GLN A 456 7.25 -11.59 8.90
CA GLN A 456 7.35 -10.85 7.65
C GLN A 456 8.66 -11.06 6.88
N ASP A 457 9.65 -11.65 7.54
CA ASP A 457 11.00 -11.75 7.00
C ASP A 457 11.17 -12.92 6.03
N LEU A 458 10.23 -13.89 6.02
CA LEU A 458 10.25 -14.99 5.07
C LEU A 458 10.07 -14.46 3.65
N PRO A 459 11.03 -14.67 2.74
CA PRO A 459 10.84 -14.34 1.34
C PRO A 459 9.67 -15.10 0.74
N PHE A 460 8.85 -14.42 -0.05
CA PHE A 460 7.66 -15.02 -0.69
C PHE A 460 8.01 -16.26 -1.53
N GLU A 461 9.16 -16.25 -2.17
CA GLU A 461 9.67 -17.36 -3.00
C GLU A 461 9.90 -18.63 -2.17
N GLN A 462 10.40 -18.46 -0.94
CA GLN A 462 10.62 -19.58 -0.04
C GLN A 462 9.29 -20.18 0.46
N LEU A 463 8.26 -19.35 0.61
CA LEU A 463 6.92 -19.81 0.91
C LEU A 463 6.31 -20.58 -0.25
N VAL A 464 6.42 -20.08 -1.48
CA VAL A 464 5.95 -20.78 -2.69
C VAL A 464 6.66 -22.11 -2.87
N GLU A 465 7.98 -22.15 -2.64
CA GLU A 465 8.77 -23.38 -2.70
C GLU A 465 8.30 -24.43 -1.67
N ALA A 466 8.00 -23.98 -0.45
CA ALA A 466 7.57 -24.88 0.64
C ALA A 466 6.16 -25.42 0.45
N LEU A 467 5.23 -24.61 -0.03
CA LEU A 467 3.83 -24.99 -0.27
C LEU A 467 3.64 -25.78 -1.56
N GLN A 468 4.58 -25.71 -2.50
CA GLN A 468 4.56 -26.41 -3.79
C GLN A 468 3.21 -26.33 -4.51
N PRO A 469 2.61 -25.13 -4.67
CA PRO A 469 1.34 -24.98 -5.38
C PRO A 469 1.47 -25.44 -6.83
N GLU A 470 0.34 -25.80 -7.44
CA GLU A 470 0.32 -26.08 -8.88
C GLU A 470 0.81 -24.85 -9.66
N ARG A 471 1.83 -25.06 -10.49
CA ARG A 471 2.39 -23.97 -11.31
C ARG A 471 1.53 -23.74 -12.54
N ASN A 472 0.97 -22.56 -12.64
CA ASN A 472 0.14 -22.15 -13.76
C ASN A 472 0.60 -20.78 -14.28
N ALA A 473 0.78 -20.67 -15.60
CA ALA A 473 1.20 -19.43 -16.23
C ALA A 473 0.05 -18.39 -16.35
N SER A 474 -1.19 -18.79 -16.03
CA SER A 474 -2.36 -17.93 -16.13
C SER A 474 -2.63 -17.07 -14.90
N HIS A 475 -2.00 -17.36 -13.74
CA HIS A 475 -2.23 -16.65 -12.49
C HIS A 475 -1.10 -16.88 -11.47
N ASN A 476 -1.03 -16.01 -10.47
CA ASN A 476 -0.13 -16.19 -9.32
C ASN A 476 -0.59 -17.42 -8.49
N PRO A 477 0.34 -18.23 -7.99
CA PRO A 477 0.00 -19.52 -7.38
C PRO A 477 -0.71 -19.44 -6.02
N LEU A 478 -0.50 -18.39 -5.20
CA LEU A 478 -1.04 -18.32 -3.85
C LEU A 478 -2.17 -17.30 -3.68
N PHE A 479 -2.25 -16.30 -4.57
CA PHE A 479 -3.28 -15.27 -4.59
C PHE A 479 -3.37 -14.66 -5.98
N GLN A 480 -4.51 -14.12 -6.37
CA GLN A 480 -4.71 -13.51 -7.69
C GLN A 480 -5.01 -12.01 -7.60
N VAL A 481 -5.23 -11.52 -6.39
CA VAL A 481 -5.54 -10.11 -6.12
C VAL A 481 -4.56 -9.53 -5.12
N LEU A 482 -4.21 -8.25 -5.30
CA LEU A 482 -3.29 -7.52 -4.43
C LEU A 482 -4.03 -6.38 -3.72
N PHE A 483 -3.61 -6.08 -2.51
CA PHE A 483 -4.04 -4.90 -1.75
C PHE A 483 -2.80 -4.12 -1.33
N ASN A 484 -2.64 -2.94 -1.87
CA ASN A 484 -1.55 -2.04 -1.53
C ASN A 484 -2.10 -0.82 -0.81
N HIS A 485 -1.57 -0.51 0.37
CA HIS A 485 -1.98 0.65 1.15
C HIS A 485 -0.76 1.44 1.56
N GLN A 486 -0.74 2.68 1.11
CA GLN A 486 0.33 3.61 1.39
C GLN A 486 -0.23 4.72 2.26
N SER A 487 0.22 4.78 3.51
CA SER A 487 -0.02 5.89 4.43
C SER A 487 1.19 6.83 4.40
N GLU A 488 0.95 8.13 4.31
CA GLU A 488 1.99 9.14 4.16
C GLU A 488 2.82 9.01 2.87
N ILE A 489 2.17 8.94 1.75
CA ILE A 489 2.83 9.54 0.62
C ILE A 489 2.58 11.05 0.75
N ARG A 490 3.53 11.77 1.38
CA ARG A 490 3.99 12.97 0.68
C ARG A 490 4.12 12.51 -0.76
N SER A 491 3.23 13.01 -1.63
CA SER A 491 3.13 12.59 -3.02
C SER A 491 4.50 12.17 -3.53
N VAL A 492 4.61 11.04 -4.25
CA VAL A 492 5.90 10.57 -4.84
C VAL A 492 6.60 11.73 -5.56
N THR A 493 5.87 12.81 -5.70
CA THR A 493 6.28 14.11 -6.18
C THR A 493 5.55 15.17 -5.34
N PRO A 494 6.09 15.56 -4.16
CA PRO A 494 5.68 16.82 -3.61
C PRO A 494 5.90 17.85 -4.72
N GLU A 495 4.94 18.76 -4.85
CA GLU A 495 5.24 20.01 -5.52
C GLU A 495 6.43 20.63 -4.79
N VAL A 496 7.64 20.35 -5.30
CA VAL A 496 8.87 20.86 -4.71
C VAL A 496 9.17 22.16 -5.42
N GLN A 497 9.07 23.24 -4.70
CA GLN A 497 9.50 24.55 -5.17
C GLN A 497 10.98 24.71 -4.81
N LEU A 498 11.84 24.69 -5.80
CA LEU A 498 13.22 25.17 -5.72
C LEU A 498 13.24 26.64 -6.18
N GLU A 499 14.35 27.35 -5.95
CA GLU A 499 14.45 28.81 -6.16
C GLU A 499 13.94 29.23 -7.55
N ASP A 500 14.34 28.56 -8.62
CA ASP A 500 13.99 28.84 -10.01
C ASP A 500 13.26 27.69 -10.73
N LEU A 501 12.97 26.57 -10.05
CA LEU A 501 12.44 25.36 -10.64
C LEU A 501 11.32 24.78 -9.79
N ARG A 502 10.18 24.48 -10.41
CA ARG A 502 9.06 23.77 -9.81
C ARG A 502 8.99 22.35 -10.35
N LEU A 503 8.98 21.37 -9.44
CA LEU A 503 8.84 19.97 -9.77
C LEU A 503 7.41 19.52 -9.47
N GLU A 504 6.75 18.93 -10.46
CA GLU A 504 5.39 18.37 -10.34
C GLU A 504 5.41 16.93 -10.82
N GLY A 505 4.69 16.04 -10.12
CA GLY A 505 4.45 14.70 -10.63
C GLY A 505 3.57 14.72 -11.87
N LEU A 506 3.98 14.03 -12.90
CA LEU A 506 3.16 13.78 -14.06
C LEU A 506 2.49 12.42 -13.90
N ALA A 507 1.17 12.42 -13.71
CA ALA A 507 0.39 11.18 -13.71
C ALA A 507 0.14 10.73 -15.16
N TRP A 508 0.26 9.43 -15.40
CA TRP A 508 -0.20 8.79 -16.64
C TRP A 508 -0.80 7.43 -16.31
N ASP A 509 -1.72 6.98 -17.15
CA ASP A 509 -2.38 5.70 -16.94
C ASP A 509 -1.41 4.54 -17.23
N GLY A 510 -1.15 3.73 -16.22
CA GLY A 510 -0.39 2.49 -16.36
C GLY A 510 -1.13 1.51 -17.27
N GLN A 511 -0.40 0.89 -18.23
CA GLN A 511 -0.99 -0.09 -19.16
C GLN A 511 -0.60 -1.53 -18.82
N THR A 512 -0.10 -1.77 -17.60
CA THR A 512 0.34 -3.08 -17.15
C THR A 512 -0.37 -3.50 -15.87
N ALA A 513 -0.69 -4.79 -15.78
CA ALA A 513 -1.22 -5.41 -14.56
C ALA A 513 -0.46 -6.70 -14.27
N GLN A 514 0.08 -6.81 -13.06
CA GLN A 514 0.78 -8.01 -12.61
C GLN A 514 -0.18 -9.07 -12.05
N PHE A 515 -1.36 -8.64 -11.59
CA PHE A 515 -2.40 -9.47 -10.98
C PHE A 515 -3.72 -9.29 -11.71
N ASP A 516 -4.71 -10.12 -11.40
CA ASP A 516 -6.04 -9.97 -11.97
C ASP A 516 -6.66 -8.63 -11.59
N LEU A 517 -6.50 -8.26 -10.32
CA LEU A 517 -7.00 -7.01 -9.75
C LEU A 517 -6.09 -6.56 -8.60
N THR A 518 -5.73 -5.30 -8.58
CA THR A 518 -5.04 -4.66 -7.45
C THR A 518 -5.90 -3.52 -6.94
N LEU A 519 -6.10 -3.43 -5.63
CA LEU A 519 -6.64 -2.25 -4.98
C LEU A 519 -5.48 -1.48 -4.35
N ASP A 520 -5.15 -0.34 -4.97
CA ASP A 520 -4.17 0.61 -4.44
C ASP A 520 -4.88 1.71 -3.67
N ILE A 521 -4.37 2.00 -2.48
CA ILE A 521 -4.89 3.05 -1.60
C ILE A 521 -3.75 3.97 -1.20
N GLN A 522 -3.97 5.25 -1.39
CA GLN A 522 -3.14 6.32 -0.90
C GLN A 522 -3.93 7.10 0.16
N GLU A 523 -3.45 7.08 1.38
CA GLU A 523 -4.08 7.75 2.51
C GLU A 523 -3.16 8.85 3.05
N ASP A 524 -3.66 10.08 3.11
CA ASP A 524 -2.99 11.22 3.73
C ASP A 524 -3.95 11.97 4.68
N GLU A 525 -3.51 13.09 5.23
CA GLU A 525 -4.32 13.95 6.09
C GLU A 525 -5.56 14.55 5.38
N ASN A 526 -5.51 14.67 4.05
CA ASN A 526 -6.57 15.27 3.25
C ASN A 526 -7.67 14.26 2.90
N GLY A 527 -7.33 12.98 2.76
CA GLY A 527 -8.30 11.96 2.39
C GLY A 527 -7.74 10.60 2.05
N ILE A 528 -8.53 9.83 1.33
CA ILE A 528 -8.17 8.54 0.74
C ILE A 528 -8.47 8.60 -0.75
N TRP A 529 -7.42 8.49 -1.55
CA TRP A 529 -7.51 8.21 -2.97
C TRP A 529 -7.29 6.70 -3.19
N ALA A 530 -8.09 6.11 -4.06
CA ALA A 530 -8.02 4.69 -4.36
C ALA A 530 -8.00 4.45 -5.86
N SER A 531 -7.34 3.39 -6.30
CA SER A 531 -7.44 2.90 -7.68
C SER A 531 -7.58 1.39 -7.73
N PHE A 532 -8.29 0.93 -8.76
CA PHE A 532 -8.24 -0.45 -9.19
C PHE A 532 -7.37 -0.56 -10.44
N ASP A 533 -6.24 -1.29 -10.31
CA ASP A 533 -5.47 -1.73 -11.46
C ASP A 533 -5.92 -3.14 -11.83
N TYR A 534 -6.25 -3.37 -13.08
CA TYR A 534 -6.89 -4.61 -13.49
C TYR A 534 -6.38 -5.14 -14.84
N ALA A 535 -6.40 -6.47 -14.97
CA ALA A 535 -6.05 -7.15 -16.21
C ALA A 535 -7.16 -6.96 -17.25
N THR A 536 -6.86 -6.27 -18.34
CA THR A 536 -7.83 -6.01 -19.44
C THR A 536 -8.21 -7.26 -20.21
N ASP A 537 -7.45 -8.34 -20.06
CA ASP A 537 -7.82 -9.66 -20.59
C ASP A 537 -8.98 -10.31 -19.81
N LEU A 538 -9.25 -9.86 -18.58
CA LEU A 538 -10.28 -10.42 -17.70
C LEU A 538 -11.46 -9.49 -17.51
N PHE A 539 -11.25 -8.18 -17.41
CA PHE A 539 -12.28 -7.22 -17.03
C PHE A 539 -12.46 -6.11 -18.07
N ASP A 540 -13.71 -5.70 -18.23
CA ASP A 540 -14.07 -4.44 -18.88
C ASP A 540 -14.04 -3.28 -17.87
N ALA A 541 -13.74 -2.07 -18.34
CA ALA A 541 -13.72 -0.87 -17.50
C ALA A 541 -15.04 -0.67 -16.73
N SER A 542 -16.19 -0.89 -17.39
CA SER A 542 -17.52 -0.76 -16.77
C SER A 542 -17.76 -1.76 -15.62
N THR A 543 -17.13 -2.93 -15.66
CA THR A 543 -17.20 -3.91 -14.57
C THR A 543 -16.40 -3.44 -13.37
N VAL A 544 -15.22 -2.87 -13.61
CA VAL A 544 -14.39 -2.30 -12.54
C VAL A 544 -15.01 -1.03 -11.95
N GLU A 545 -15.67 -0.19 -12.76
CA GLU A 545 -16.46 0.97 -12.28
C GLU A 545 -17.56 0.53 -11.31
N ARG A 546 -18.32 -0.52 -11.65
CA ARG A 546 -19.32 -1.09 -10.74
C ARG A 546 -18.69 -1.65 -9.47
N LEU A 547 -17.56 -2.36 -9.60
CA LEU A 547 -16.83 -2.90 -8.45
C LEU A 547 -16.42 -1.79 -7.47
N ALA A 548 -15.91 -0.66 -7.97
CA ALA A 548 -15.57 0.51 -7.18
C ALA A 548 -16.81 1.13 -6.50
N GLY A 549 -17.92 1.22 -7.22
CA GLY A 549 -19.22 1.64 -6.68
C GLY A 549 -19.70 0.73 -5.53
N HIS A 550 -19.64 -0.58 -5.74
CA HIS A 550 -20.02 -1.58 -4.75
C HIS A 550 -19.13 -1.56 -3.52
N TRP A 551 -17.82 -1.39 -3.67
CA TRP A 551 -16.91 -1.25 -2.54
C TRP A 551 -17.23 0.00 -1.71
N ARG A 552 -17.50 1.15 -2.34
CA ARG A 552 -17.94 2.37 -1.63
C ARG A 552 -19.25 2.17 -0.87
N ASN A 553 -20.22 1.46 -1.48
CA ASN A 553 -21.52 1.17 -0.83
C ASN A 553 -21.33 0.21 0.36
N LEU A 554 -20.47 -0.79 0.20
CA LEU A 554 -20.11 -1.73 1.25
C LEU A 554 -19.45 -1.00 2.44
N LEU A 555 -18.50 -0.10 2.17
CA LEU A 555 -17.88 0.74 3.22
C LEU A 555 -18.92 1.59 3.95
N ARG A 556 -19.88 2.22 3.25
CA ARG A 556 -20.99 2.94 3.88
C ARG A 556 -21.83 2.06 4.79
N GLY A 557 -22.13 0.85 4.35
CA GLY A 557 -22.85 -0.14 5.16
C GLY A 557 -22.05 -0.53 6.43
N ILE A 558 -20.76 -0.77 6.28
CA ILE A 558 -19.85 -1.11 7.39
C ILE A 558 -19.80 -0.01 8.45
N VAL A 559 -19.59 1.25 8.05
CA VAL A 559 -19.49 2.35 9.02
C VAL A 559 -20.84 2.65 9.69
N ALA A 560 -21.96 2.42 8.99
CA ALA A 560 -23.30 2.57 9.55
C ALA A 560 -23.63 1.49 10.59
N ASN A 561 -23.24 0.24 10.32
CA ASN A 561 -23.48 -0.89 11.25
C ASN A 561 -22.40 -1.97 11.08
N PRO A 562 -21.30 -1.92 11.83
CA PRO A 562 -20.21 -2.88 11.72
C PRO A 562 -20.58 -4.31 12.16
N ARG A 563 -21.67 -4.49 12.91
CA ARG A 563 -22.20 -5.81 13.29
C ARG A 563 -23.11 -6.43 12.23
N GLN A 564 -23.35 -5.73 11.14
CA GLN A 564 -24.14 -6.29 10.03
C GLN A 564 -23.44 -7.49 9.43
N ARG A 565 -24.22 -8.54 9.13
CA ARG A 565 -23.70 -9.76 8.52
C ARG A 565 -23.11 -9.47 7.14
N LEU A 566 -22.02 -10.11 6.81
CA LEU A 566 -21.32 -9.94 5.53
C LEU A 566 -22.25 -10.19 4.33
N GLY A 567 -23.11 -11.22 4.44
CA GLY A 567 -24.09 -11.54 3.40
C GLY A 567 -25.17 -10.46 3.18
N GLU A 568 -25.41 -9.60 4.17
CA GLU A 568 -26.46 -8.57 4.17
C GLU A 568 -25.92 -7.16 3.88
N LEU A 569 -24.58 -6.97 3.86
CA LEU A 569 -23.99 -5.68 3.56
C LEU A 569 -24.41 -5.18 2.17
N PRO A 570 -24.77 -3.90 2.02
CA PRO A 570 -25.24 -3.36 0.75
C PRO A 570 -24.11 -3.29 -0.29
N LEU A 571 -24.32 -3.81 -1.47
CA LEU A 571 -23.46 -3.62 -2.64
C LEU A 571 -24.08 -2.65 -3.63
N LEU A 572 -25.34 -2.91 -4.02
CA LEU A 572 -26.05 -2.15 -5.04
C LEU A 572 -26.49 -0.79 -4.51
N ASP A 573 -26.36 0.23 -5.32
CA ASP A 573 -27.01 1.52 -5.07
C ASP A 573 -28.53 1.47 -5.37
N ALA A 574 -29.23 2.56 -5.10
CA ALA A 574 -30.68 2.61 -5.32
C ALA A 574 -31.09 2.47 -6.80
N PRO A 575 -30.39 3.10 -7.77
CA PRO A 575 -30.61 2.87 -9.20
C PRO A 575 -30.40 1.41 -9.63
N GLU A 576 -29.25 0.81 -9.27
CA GLU A 576 -28.93 -0.59 -9.63
C GLU A 576 -29.94 -1.58 -9.03
N ARG A 577 -30.31 -1.35 -7.77
CA ARG A 577 -31.32 -2.17 -7.10
C ARG A 577 -32.68 -2.10 -7.81
N ARG A 578 -33.09 -0.89 -8.20
CA ARG A 578 -34.33 -0.71 -8.96
C ARG A 578 -34.26 -1.40 -10.32
N GLN A 579 -33.15 -1.25 -11.02
CA GLN A 579 -32.94 -1.89 -12.31
C GLN A 579 -33.01 -3.42 -12.20
N THR A 580 -32.30 -4.00 -11.24
CA THR A 580 -32.22 -5.45 -11.04
C THR A 580 -33.55 -6.04 -10.57
N LEU A 581 -34.25 -5.40 -9.61
CA LEU A 581 -35.42 -5.95 -8.97
C LEU A 581 -36.73 -5.62 -9.70
N SER A 582 -36.77 -4.51 -10.46
CA SER A 582 -38.02 -4.02 -11.06
C SER A 582 -37.95 -3.92 -12.59
N GLU A 583 -36.90 -3.26 -13.14
CA GLU A 583 -36.82 -2.97 -14.57
C GLU A 583 -36.51 -4.23 -15.41
N TRP A 584 -35.59 -5.08 -14.91
CA TRP A 584 -35.25 -6.36 -15.54
C TRP A 584 -36.25 -7.49 -15.23
N ASN A 585 -37.21 -7.24 -14.32
CA ASN A 585 -38.28 -8.16 -13.99
C ASN A 585 -39.65 -7.56 -14.32
N PRO A 586 -39.94 -7.24 -15.60
CA PRO A 586 -41.23 -6.63 -16.00
C PRO A 586 -42.39 -7.60 -15.86
N ALA A 587 -42.17 -8.82 -15.39
CA ALA A 587 -43.15 -9.87 -15.26
C ALA A 587 -44.10 -9.72 -14.04
N GLN A 588 -44.17 -8.59 -13.36
CA GLN A 588 -45.30 -8.23 -12.52
C GLN A 588 -46.52 -7.99 -13.42
N ARG A 589 -47.03 -9.09 -13.98
CA ARG A 589 -48.42 -9.10 -14.41
C ARG A 589 -49.25 -9.01 -13.15
N GLU A 590 -50.05 -7.97 -13.02
CA GLU A 590 -51.20 -7.99 -12.12
C GLU A 590 -52.00 -9.24 -12.49
N CYS A 591 -51.70 -10.33 -11.84
CA CYS A 591 -52.61 -11.46 -11.86
C CYS A 591 -53.84 -11.01 -11.10
N ALA A 592 -54.83 -10.50 -11.83
CA ALA A 592 -56.18 -10.32 -11.31
C ALA A 592 -56.79 -11.70 -11.02
N VAL A 593 -56.05 -12.51 -10.23
CA VAL A 593 -56.57 -13.80 -9.76
C VAL A 593 -57.37 -13.52 -8.51
N GLN A 594 -58.58 -13.08 -8.71
CA GLN A 594 -59.60 -13.12 -7.66
C GLN A 594 -60.07 -14.57 -7.54
N GLY A 595 -59.91 -15.15 -6.36
CA GLY A 595 -60.41 -16.47 -6.02
C GLY A 595 -59.34 -17.56 -5.85
N THR A 596 -59.73 -18.66 -5.23
CA THR A 596 -58.91 -19.84 -5.03
C THR A 596 -58.85 -20.72 -6.29
N LEU A 597 -57.84 -21.62 -6.37
CA LEU A 597 -57.77 -22.61 -7.45
C LEU A 597 -59.07 -23.42 -7.61
N GLN A 598 -59.73 -23.77 -6.48
CA GLN A 598 -61.01 -24.47 -6.46
C GLN A 598 -62.10 -23.64 -7.10
N GLN A 599 -62.22 -22.37 -6.76
CA GLN A 599 -63.21 -21.46 -7.36
C GLN A 599 -63.01 -21.32 -8.87
N ARG A 600 -61.76 -21.25 -9.34
CA ARG A 600 -61.50 -21.22 -10.78
C ARG A 600 -61.82 -22.53 -11.50
N PHE A 601 -61.54 -23.64 -10.85
CA PHE A 601 -61.96 -24.94 -11.40
C PHE A 601 -63.48 -25.04 -11.48
N GLU A 602 -64.16 -24.64 -10.42
CA GLU A 602 -65.66 -24.62 -10.43
C GLU A 602 -66.22 -23.66 -11.46
N GLU A 603 -65.57 -22.53 -11.70
CA GLU A 603 -65.98 -21.58 -12.71
C GLU A 603 -65.79 -22.14 -14.12
N GLN A 604 -64.66 -22.81 -14.41
CA GLN A 604 -64.45 -23.52 -15.68
C GLN A 604 -65.43 -24.67 -15.86
N ALA A 605 -65.71 -25.42 -14.80
CA ALA A 605 -66.71 -26.48 -14.87
C ALA A 605 -68.12 -25.94 -15.16
N ARG A 606 -68.51 -24.78 -14.59
CA ARG A 606 -69.75 -24.09 -14.86
C ARG A 606 -69.85 -23.53 -16.32
N GLN A 607 -68.75 -22.96 -16.80
CA GLN A 607 -68.65 -22.36 -18.11
C GLN A 607 -68.63 -23.43 -19.24
N ARG A 608 -68.03 -24.61 -18.91
CA ARG A 608 -67.86 -25.71 -19.91
C ARG A 608 -68.28 -27.05 -19.33
N PRO A 609 -69.62 -27.21 -19.03
CA PRO A 609 -70.10 -28.38 -18.30
C PRO A 609 -70.00 -29.69 -19.09
N GLN A 610 -69.83 -29.62 -20.40
CA GLN A 610 -69.70 -30.78 -21.31
C GLN A 610 -68.20 -31.06 -21.66
N ALA A 611 -67.28 -30.28 -21.17
CA ALA A 611 -65.85 -30.52 -21.44
C ALA A 611 -65.35 -31.75 -20.68
N VAL A 612 -64.55 -32.57 -21.34
CA VAL A 612 -63.92 -33.73 -20.72
C VAL A 612 -62.89 -33.26 -19.79
N ALA A 613 -63.01 -33.54 -18.46
CA ALA A 613 -62.09 -33.15 -17.44
C ALA A 613 -60.95 -34.19 -17.22
N LEU A 614 -61.24 -35.45 -17.49
CA LEU A 614 -60.31 -36.59 -17.37
C LEU A 614 -60.64 -37.63 -18.44
N ILE A 615 -59.64 -38.21 -19.07
CA ILE A 615 -59.71 -39.40 -19.87
C ILE A 615 -58.93 -40.48 -19.16
N LEU A 616 -59.56 -41.60 -18.82
CA LEU A 616 -58.95 -42.80 -18.27
C LEU A 616 -58.47 -43.70 -19.38
#